data_20564176cb5af72331e9074f1092bbf9
#
_entry.id   20564176cb5af72331e9074f1092bbf9
#
_cell.length_a   1.000
_cell.length_b   1.000
_cell.length_c   1.000
_cell.angle_alpha   90.00
_cell.angle_beta   90.00
_cell.angle_gamma   90.00
#
_symmetry.space_group_name_H-M   'P 1'
#
loop_
_entity.id
_entity.type
_entity.pdbx_description
1 polymer ?
#
loop_
_entity_poly.entity_id
_entity_poly.type
_entity_poly.pdbx_seq_one_letter_code
_entity_poly.pdbx_strand_id
1 'polypeptide(L)'
;MIYAIARIDKSSRARLSWIQSFAASFGIVPKPIYGHIPLCSLEESDLTASKSALDGTSAFPVDFATIDVLPNSPAVAALAAQNENLDTIRRKLGQEGGWTPHIELLRDSLVNPDWVRMAMAEMFKPFTATVDRIEFVQAAGRSFEVLDAIDLAPEA
;
A
#
# COMPACT_ATOMS: atom_id res chain seq x y z
N MET A 1 -9.07 9.04 -13.42
CA MET A 1 -8.50 9.37 -12.10
C MET A 1 -7.21 8.58 -11.92
N ILE A 2 -6.16 9.25 -11.50
CA ILE A 2 -4.85 8.67 -11.24
C ILE A 2 -4.68 8.50 -9.75
N TYR A 3 -4.00 7.44 -9.34
CA TYR A 3 -3.66 7.20 -7.94
C TYR A 3 -2.15 7.23 -7.77
N ALA A 4 -1.67 7.96 -6.78
CA ALA A 4 -0.30 7.87 -6.33
C ALA A 4 -0.19 6.76 -5.28
N ILE A 5 0.77 5.87 -5.47
CA ILE A 5 1.00 4.74 -4.57
C ILE A 5 2.48 4.65 -4.21
N ALA A 6 2.77 4.31 -2.96
CA ALA A 6 4.12 4.00 -2.51
C ALA A 6 4.34 2.49 -2.58
N ARG A 7 5.36 2.07 -3.30
CA ARG A 7 5.67 0.66 -3.49
C ARG A 7 6.78 0.23 -2.56
N ILE A 8 6.57 -0.88 -1.88
CA ILE A 8 7.56 -1.47 -0.99
C ILE A 8 8.48 -2.43 -1.76
N ASP A 9 9.62 -2.74 -1.19
CA ASP A 9 10.63 -3.62 -1.76
C ASP A 9 10.10 -5.03 -2.06
N LYS A 10 10.77 -5.70 -2.99
CA LYS A 10 10.35 -7.00 -3.52
C LYS A 10 10.22 -8.07 -2.46
N SER A 11 11.16 -8.16 -1.53
CA SER A 11 11.13 -9.19 -0.48
C SER A 11 9.97 -8.99 0.49
N SER A 12 9.64 -7.75 0.81
CA SER A 12 8.48 -7.41 1.65
C SER A 12 7.17 -7.72 0.92
N ARG A 13 7.07 -7.43 -0.37
CA ARG A 13 5.91 -7.82 -1.19
C ARG A 13 5.72 -9.33 -1.22
N ALA A 14 6.80 -10.09 -1.36
CA ALA A 14 6.74 -11.56 -1.35
C ALA A 14 6.24 -12.10 -0.01
N ARG A 15 6.64 -11.48 1.11
CA ARG A 15 6.15 -11.83 2.44
C ARG A 15 4.64 -11.63 2.57
N LEU A 16 4.12 -10.50 2.09
CA LEU A 16 2.68 -10.23 2.12
C LEU A 16 1.90 -11.15 1.17
N SER A 17 2.44 -11.45 0.00
CA SER A 17 1.86 -12.42 -0.93
C SER A 17 1.73 -13.80 -0.30
N TRP A 18 2.71 -14.21 0.49
CA TRP A 18 2.66 -15.51 1.18
C TRP A 18 1.54 -15.54 2.22
N ILE A 19 1.37 -14.47 3.01
CA ILE A 19 0.27 -14.33 3.97
C ILE A 19 -1.08 -14.37 3.24
N GLN A 20 -1.19 -13.67 2.12
CA GLN A 20 -2.39 -13.65 1.29
C GLN A 20 -2.71 -15.04 0.74
N SER A 21 -1.69 -15.79 0.30
CA SER A 21 -1.87 -17.16 -0.21
C SER A 21 -2.37 -18.11 0.87
N PHE A 22 -2.02 -17.87 2.12
CA PHE A 22 -2.54 -18.63 3.25
C PHE A 22 -4.08 -18.52 3.36
N ALA A 23 -4.63 -17.35 3.07
CA ALA A 23 -6.07 -17.14 3.06
C ALA A 23 -6.78 -18.04 2.02
N ALA A 24 -6.12 -18.41 0.94
CA ALA A 24 -6.66 -19.32 -0.06
C ALA A 24 -6.94 -20.73 0.50
N SER A 25 -6.22 -21.15 1.52
CA SER A 25 -6.47 -22.44 2.20
C SER A 25 -7.81 -22.51 2.92
N PHE A 26 -8.43 -21.37 3.17
CA PHE A 26 -9.78 -21.26 3.76
C PHE A 26 -10.88 -21.05 2.72
N GLY A 27 -10.60 -21.30 1.45
CA GLY A 27 -11.57 -21.12 0.35
C GLY A 27 -11.74 -19.68 -0.12
N ILE A 28 -10.90 -18.77 0.33
CA ILE A 28 -10.92 -17.37 -0.09
C ILE A 28 -10.01 -17.21 -1.30
N VAL A 29 -10.52 -16.65 -2.39
CA VAL A 29 -9.72 -16.37 -3.60
C VAL A 29 -9.21 -14.95 -3.53
N PRO A 30 -7.96 -14.72 -3.09
CA PRO A 30 -7.40 -13.40 -3.01
C PRO A 30 -7.11 -12.83 -4.41
N LYS A 31 -7.27 -11.53 -4.56
CA LYS A 31 -6.72 -10.84 -5.72
C LYS A 31 -5.21 -10.71 -5.55
N PRO A 32 -4.42 -10.76 -6.62
CA PRO A 32 -3.00 -10.49 -6.51
C PRO A 32 -2.76 -9.14 -5.82
N ILE A 33 -1.92 -9.12 -4.78
CA ILE A 33 -1.57 -7.86 -4.14
C ILE A 33 -0.49 -7.15 -4.95
N TYR A 34 -0.71 -5.85 -5.09
CA TYR A 34 0.26 -4.97 -5.70
C TYR A 34 1.43 -4.66 -4.75
N GLY A 35 1.24 -4.85 -3.45
CA GLY A 35 2.23 -4.54 -2.43
C GLY A 35 2.51 -3.03 -2.39
N HIS A 36 1.44 -2.22 -2.29
CA HIS A 36 1.55 -0.78 -2.30
C HIS A 36 0.75 -0.14 -1.17
N ILE A 37 1.23 1.01 -0.74
CA ILE A 37 0.53 1.88 0.20
C ILE A 37 -0.20 2.96 -0.62
N PRO A 38 -1.54 3.02 -0.62
CA PRO A 38 -2.27 4.09 -1.29
C PRO A 38 -1.95 5.44 -0.64
N LEU A 39 -1.61 6.45 -1.43
CA LEU A 39 -1.26 7.79 -0.94
C LEU A 39 -2.41 8.77 -1.16
N CYS A 40 -2.87 8.91 -2.40
CA CYS A 40 -3.95 9.82 -2.76
C CYS A 40 -4.44 9.55 -4.19
N SER A 41 -5.56 10.19 -4.54
CA SER A 41 -6.01 10.33 -5.93
C SER A 41 -5.60 11.69 -6.48
N LEU A 42 -5.34 11.76 -7.79
CA LEU A 42 -4.90 12.96 -8.50
C LEU A 42 -5.71 13.11 -9.79
N GLU A 43 -5.83 14.35 -10.25
CA GLU A 43 -6.26 14.62 -11.62
C GLU A 43 -5.07 14.47 -12.58
N GLU A 44 -5.36 14.14 -13.82
CA GLU A 44 -4.32 13.96 -14.84
C GLU A 44 -3.48 15.23 -15.05
N SER A 45 -4.12 16.39 -14.94
CA SER A 45 -3.46 17.70 -15.04
C SER A 45 -2.39 17.94 -13.97
N ASP A 46 -2.47 17.23 -12.83
CA ASP A 46 -1.57 17.43 -11.68
C ASP A 46 -0.37 16.47 -11.70
N LEU A 47 -0.33 15.53 -12.64
CA LEU A 47 0.68 14.48 -12.66
C LEU A 47 2.11 15.04 -12.73
N THR A 48 2.38 15.96 -13.65
CA THR A 48 3.71 16.53 -13.83
C THR A 48 4.17 17.32 -12.59
N ALA A 49 3.30 18.15 -12.04
CA ALA A 49 3.59 18.92 -10.84
C ALA A 49 3.81 18.01 -9.62
N SER A 50 3.00 16.98 -9.48
CA SER A 50 3.11 16.00 -8.40
C SER A 50 4.43 15.24 -8.48
N LYS A 51 4.82 14.81 -9.67
CA LYS A 51 6.10 14.13 -9.89
C LYS A 51 7.28 15.05 -9.53
N SER A 52 7.25 16.30 -9.98
CA SER A 52 8.30 17.28 -9.68
C SER A 52 8.40 17.58 -8.18
N ALA A 53 7.28 17.63 -7.48
CA ALA A 53 7.26 17.88 -6.03
C ALA A 53 7.97 16.78 -5.23
N LEU A 54 8.08 15.58 -5.78
CA LEU A 54 8.73 14.44 -5.14
C LEU A 54 10.19 14.24 -5.56
N ASP A 55 10.72 15.08 -6.43
CA ASP A 55 12.13 15.01 -6.85
C ASP A 55 13.06 15.09 -5.62
N GLY A 56 14.09 14.25 -5.63
CA GLY A 56 15.08 14.20 -4.55
C GLY A 56 14.64 13.43 -3.31
N THR A 57 13.46 12.81 -3.32
CA THR A 57 13.03 11.95 -2.21
C THR A 57 13.87 10.68 -2.18
N SER A 58 14.40 10.36 -1.00
CA SER A 58 15.15 9.11 -0.75
C SER A 58 14.22 7.98 -0.31
N ALA A 59 14.63 6.75 -0.54
CA ALA A 59 13.99 5.56 0.01
C ALA A 59 14.00 5.63 1.55
N PHE A 60 13.00 5.04 2.18
CA PHE A 60 12.83 5.09 3.63
C PHE A 60 12.15 3.83 4.16
N PRO A 61 12.39 3.48 5.45
CA PRO A 61 11.73 2.34 6.07
C PRO A 61 10.30 2.66 6.51
N VAL A 62 9.45 1.65 6.49
CA VAL A 62 8.09 1.68 7.03
C VAL A 62 7.86 0.41 7.84
N ASP A 63 7.40 0.57 9.08
CA ASP A 63 7.14 -0.53 9.99
C ASP A 63 5.69 -0.98 9.89
N PHE A 64 5.48 -2.24 9.53
CA PHE A 64 4.18 -2.89 9.55
C PHE A 64 4.02 -3.65 10.87
N ALA A 65 3.04 -3.24 11.66
CA ALA A 65 2.88 -3.70 13.05
C ALA A 65 1.83 -4.77 13.23
N THR A 66 0.75 -4.74 12.43
CA THR A 66 -0.40 -5.64 12.62
C THR A 66 -1.23 -5.79 11.35
N ILE A 67 -2.13 -6.75 11.38
CA ILE A 67 -3.22 -6.91 10.41
C ILE A 67 -4.52 -6.52 11.09
N ASP A 68 -5.35 -5.75 10.41
CA ASP A 68 -6.67 -5.38 10.90
C ASP A 68 -7.66 -5.13 9.75
N VAL A 69 -8.93 -5.02 10.10
CA VAL A 69 -9.99 -4.60 9.18
C VAL A 69 -9.95 -3.09 9.06
N LEU A 70 -9.98 -2.56 7.83
CA LEU A 70 -10.02 -1.12 7.61
C LEU A 70 -11.35 -0.52 8.09
N PRO A 71 -11.33 0.68 8.71
CA PRO A 71 -12.55 1.38 9.09
C PRO A 71 -13.44 1.61 7.86
N ASN A 72 -14.74 1.32 8.00
CA ASN A 72 -15.74 1.53 6.95
C ASN A 72 -15.48 0.78 5.63
N SER A 73 -14.70 -0.30 5.68
CA SER A 73 -14.37 -1.12 4.53
C SER A 73 -14.33 -2.60 4.92
N PRO A 74 -14.79 -3.53 4.08
CA PRO A 74 -14.63 -4.97 4.32
C PRO A 74 -13.20 -5.47 4.05
N ALA A 75 -12.26 -4.59 3.84
CA ALA A 75 -10.89 -4.96 3.52
C ALA A 75 -10.08 -5.32 4.76
N VAL A 76 -9.27 -6.37 4.65
CA VAL A 76 -8.24 -6.72 5.62
C VAL A 76 -6.90 -6.19 5.10
N ALA A 77 -6.18 -5.49 5.94
CA ALA A 77 -4.95 -4.82 5.55
C ALA A 77 -3.81 -5.00 6.56
N ALA A 78 -2.59 -4.97 6.08
CA ALA A 78 -1.43 -4.77 6.91
C ALA A 78 -1.32 -3.28 7.26
N LEU A 79 -1.32 -2.94 8.53
CA LEU A 79 -1.26 -1.58 9.02
C LEU A 79 0.17 -1.19 9.36
N ALA A 80 0.59 -0.04 8.89
CA ALA A 80 1.88 0.55 9.22
C ALA A 80 1.77 1.52 10.39
N ALA A 81 2.85 1.65 11.14
CA ALA A 81 3.00 2.72 12.11
C ALA A 81 3.02 4.08 11.40
N GLN A 82 2.69 5.14 12.13
CA GLN A 82 2.81 6.52 11.62
C GLN A 82 4.23 6.76 11.12
N ASN A 83 4.34 7.38 9.95
CA ASN A 83 5.61 7.55 9.27
C ASN A 83 5.72 8.97 8.71
N GLU A 84 6.71 9.70 9.21
CA GLU A 84 6.91 11.10 8.82
C GLU A 84 7.24 11.28 7.33
N ASN A 85 7.95 10.31 6.74
CA ASN A 85 8.26 10.37 5.30
C ASN A 85 7.01 10.21 4.45
N LEU A 86 6.13 9.28 4.80
CA LEU A 86 4.84 9.12 4.12
C LEU A 86 3.96 10.35 4.27
N ASP A 87 3.92 10.94 5.46
CA ASP A 87 3.14 12.16 5.71
C ASP A 87 3.69 13.34 4.91
N THR A 88 5.02 13.45 4.79
CA THR A 88 5.68 14.47 3.98
C THR A 88 5.34 14.32 2.49
N ILE A 89 5.39 13.08 1.98
CA ILE A 89 5.01 12.80 0.59
C ILE A 89 3.55 13.18 0.35
N ARG A 90 2.64 12.79 1.25
CA ARG A 90 1.22 13.15 1.11
C ARG A 90 1.00 14.66 1.11
N ARG A 91 1.67 15.39 1.98
CA ARG A 91 1.60 16.87 1.98
C ARG A 91 2.08 17.49 0.67
N LYS A 92 3.18 16.97 0.13
CA LYS A 92 3.69 17.39 -1.19
C LYS A 92 2.70 17.10 -2.33
N LEU A 93 1.87 16.08 -2.16
CA LEU A 93 0.81 15.73 -3.10
C LEU A 93 -0.52 16.44 -2.79
N GLY A 94 -0.53 17.43 -1.89
CA GLY A 94 -1.70 18.23 -1.56
C GLY A 94 -2.66 17.58 -0.57
N GLN A 95 -2.23 16.52 0.12
CA GLN A 95 -3.07 15.84 1.11
C GLN A 95 -2.71 16.29 2.52
N GLU A 96 -3.73 16.63 3.30
CA GLU A 96 -3.60 17.01 4.70
C GLU A 96 -4.48 16.11 5.57
N GLY A 97 -4.16 16.07 6.85
CA GLY A 97 -4.93 15.33 7.85
C GLY A 97 -4.37 13.95 8.18
N GLY A 98 -4.90 13.40 9.26
CA GLY A 98 -4.52 12.08 9.76
C GLY A 98 -5.02 10.95 8.86
N TRP A 99 -4.22 9.93 8.75
CA TRP A 99 -4.54 8.70 8.01
C TRP A 99 -3.75 7.54 8.61
N THR A 100 -4.15 6.33 8.26
CA THR A 100 -3.42 5.12 8.64
C THR A 100 -2.78 4.53 7.40
N PRO A 101 -1.43 4.53 7.30
CA PRO A 101 -0.73 3.86 6.20
C PRO A 101 -1.05 2.37 6.24
N HIS A 102 -1.39 1.79 5.09
CA HIS A 102 -1.77 0.39 5.02
C HIS A 102 -1.52 -0.20 3.64
N ILE A 103 -1.42 -1.53 3.60
CA ILE A 103 -1.47 -2.31 2.36
C ILE A 103 -2.67 -3.23 2.44
N GLU A 104 -3.60 -3.08 1.51
CA GLU A 104 -4.78 -3.95 1.43
C GLU A 104 -4.35 -5.35 0.99
N LEU A 105 -4.69 -6.35 1.79
CA LEU A 105 -4.37 -7.74 1.53
C LEU A 105 -5.54 -8.51 0.93
N LEU A 106 -6.74 -8.20 1.38
CA LEU A 106 -7.94 -8.91 0.96
C LEU A 106 -9.15 -7.99 1.03
N ARG A 107 -9.91 -7.99 -0.06
CA ARG A 107 -11.23 -7.36 -0.12
C ARG A 107 -12.24 -8.38 -0.62
N ASP A 108 -12.97 -8.99 0.30
CA ASP A 108 -14.03 -9.92 -0.03
C ASP A 108 -15.27 -9.61 0.83
N SER A 109 -16.36 -9.25 0.16
CA SER A 109 -17.63 -8.96 0.80
C SER A 109 -18.42 -10.21 1.20
N LEU A 110 -18.01 -11.40 0.73
CA LEU A 110 -18.70 -12.67 0.98
C LEU A 110 -18.20 -13.39 2.24
N VAL A 111 -17.07 -12.99 2.78
CA VAL A 111 -16.46 -13.61 3.94
C VAL A 111 -16.46 -12.62 5.11
N ASN A 112 -16.70 -13.15 6.33
CA ASN A 112 -16.61 -12.34 7.54
C ASN A 112 -15.17 -11.79 7.69
N PRO A 113 -14.96 -10.45 7.62
CA PRO A 113 -13.62 -9.87 7.67
C PRO A 113 -12.88 -10.17 8.97
N ASP A 114 -13.59 -10.24 10.09
CA ASP A 114 -12.98 -10.52 11.41
C ASP A 114 -12.40 -11.92 11.46
N TRP A 115 -13.10 -12.90 10.92
CA TRP A 115 -12.60 -14.27 10.87
C TRP A 115 -11.35 -14.38 9.99
N VAL A 116 -11.37 -13.75 8.82
CA VAL A 116 -10.22 -13.71 7.90
C VAL A 116 -9.04 -13.01 8.55
N ARG A 117 -9.28 -11.87 9.19
CA ARG A 117 -8.27 -11.14 9.93
C ARG A 117 -7.60 -12.02 10.99
N MET A 118 -8.37 -12.75 11.78
CA MET A 118 -7.84 -13.65 12.80
C MET A 118 -6.94 -14.74 12.19
N ALA A 119 -7.38 -15.35 11.09
CA ALA A 119 -6.63 -16.38 10.40
C ALA A 119 -5.30 -15.83 9.82
N MET A 120 -5.34 -14.67 9.20
CA MET A 120 -4.13 -14.04 8.63
C MET A 120 -3.20 -13.51 9.72
N ALA A 121 -3.73 -13.02 10.83
CA ALA A 121 -2.94 -12.49 11.93
C ALA A 121 -2.04 -13.54 12.58
N GLU A 122 -2.44 -14.79 12.58
CA GLU A 122 -1.60 -15.90 13.10
C GLU A 122 -0.31 -16.08 12.28
N MET A 123 -0.35 -15.75 11.00
CA MET A 123 0.78 -15.88 10.09
C MET A 123 1.60 -14.59 9.98
N PHE A 124 1.05 -13.49 10.46
CA PHE A 124 1.70 -12.19 10.37
C PHE A 124 2.69 -11.99 11.52
N LYS A 125 3.88 -11.55 11.17
CA LYS A 125 4.87 -11.05 12.13
C LYS A 125 5.26 -9.63 11.74
N PRO A 126 5.36 -8.70 12.69
CA PRO A 126 5.81 -7.34 12.42
C PRO A 126 7.13 -7.34 11.64
N PHE A 127 7.22 -6.46 10.66
CA PHE A 127 8.42 -6.32 9.84
C PHE A 127 8.58 -4.90 9.33
N THR A 128 9.80 -4.57 8.93
CA THR A 128 10.13 -3.30 8.28
C THR A 128 10.29 -3.52 6.78
N ALA A 129 9.54 -2.75 6.00
CA ALA A 129 9.70 -2.68 4.55
C ALA A 129 10.43 -1.41 4.16
N THR A 130 11.01 -1.38 2.97
CA THR A 130 11.56 -0.16 2.38
C THR A 130 10.63 0.32 1.28
N VAL A 131 10.22 1.59 1.35
CA VAL A 131 9.58 2.26 0.22
C VAL A 131 10.68 2.74 -0.71
N ASP A 132 10.73 2.18 -1.90
CA ASP A 132 11.80 2.43 -2.87
C ASP A 132 11.30 3.04 -4.18
N ARG A 133 9.98 3.19 -4.32
CA ARG A 133 9.36 3.68 -5.55
C ARG A 133 8.01 4.31 -5.28
N ILE A 134 7.72 5.40 -5.96
CA ILE A 134 6.38 5.99 -6.04
C ILE A 134 5.88 5.77 -7.47
N GLU A 135 4.69 5.24 -7.61
CA GLU A 135 4.06 5.02 -8.90
C GLU A 135 2.78 5.85 -9.02
N PHE A 136 2.52 6.32 -10.23
CA PHE A 136 1.27 6.96 -10.61
C PHE A 136 0.53 5.99 -11.52
N VAL A 137 -0.60 5.50 -11.05
CA VAL A 137 -1.32 4.40 -11.70
C VAL A 137 -2.75 4.80 -12.04
N GLN A 138 -3.29 4.15 -13.06
CA GLN A 138 -4.68 4.28 -13.46
C GLN A 138 -5.34 2.91 -13.44
N ALA A 139 -6.59 2.84 -13.02
CA ALA A 139 -7.34 1.60 -13.09
C ALA A 139 -7.60 1.20 -14.55
N ALA A 140 -7.25 -0.04 -14.89
CA ALA A 140 -7.45 -0.62 -16.20
C ALA A 140 -8.14 -2.00 -16.04
N GLY A 141 -9.48 -1.99 -16.00
CA GLY A 141 -10.26 -3.19 -15.72
C GLY A 141 -10.00 -3.73 -14.31
N ARG A 142 -9.41 -4.93 -14.23
CA ARG A 142 -9.07 -5.58 -12.95
C ARG A 142 -7.63 -5.33 -12.49
N SER A 143 -6.86 -4.56 -13.25
CA SER A 143 -5.45 -4.26 -12.99
C SER A 143 -5.22 -2.76 -12.97
N PHE A 144 -3.98 -2.37 -12.67
CA PHE A 144 -3.53 -0.99 -12.79
C PHE A 144 -2.52 -0.88 -13.93
N GLU A 145 -2.62 0.22 -14.66
CA GLU A 145 -1.60 0.65 -15.60
C GLU A 145 -0.71 1.69 -14.92
N VAL A 146 0.60 1.49 -14.96
CA VAL A 146 1.56 2.46 -14.45
C VAL A 146 1.79 3.51 -15.53
N LEU A 147 1.37 4.74 -15.26
CA LEU A 147 1.51 5.88 -16.17
C LEU A 147 2.89 6.52 -16.04
N ASP A 148 3.38 6.61 -14.82
CA ASP A 148 4.69 7.19 -14.51
C ASP A 148 5.18 6.68 -13.15
N ALA A 149 6.48 6.84 -12.89
CA ALA A 149 7.07 6.41 -11.64
C ALA A 149 8.32 7.21 -11.28
N ILE A 150 8.64 7.21 -9.99
CA ILE A 150 9.86 7.77 -9.45
C ILE A 150 10.55 6.67 -8.64
N ASP A 151 11.74 6.28 -9.07
CA ASP A 151 12.61 5.44 -8.23
C ASP A 151 13.28 6.33 -7.20
N LEU A 152 13.11 5.97 -5.93
CA LEU A 152 13.68 6.73 -4.83
C LEU A 152 15.17 6.43 -4.70
N ALA A 153 15.97 7.46 -4.44
CA ALA A 153 17.40 7.28 -4.22
C ALA A 153 17.64 6.39 -2.99
N PRO A 154 18.73 5.59 -2.97
CA PRO A 154 19.07 4.82 -1.78
C PRO A 154 19.10 5.69 -0.53
N GLU A 155 18.70 5.12 0.59
CA GLU A 155 18.78 5.78 1.89
C GLU A 155 20.22 6.20 2.17
N ALA A 156 20.39 7.45 2.56
CA ALA A 156 21.71 8.02 2.83
C ALA A 156 22.31 7.53 4.15
#